data_f8c826833e6c8b1ce2c318032e4db8d9
#
_entry.id   f8c826833e6c8b1ce2c318032e4db8d9
#
_cell.length_a   1.000
_cell.length_b   1.000
_cell.length_c   1.000
_cell.angle_alpha   90.00
_cell.angle_beta   90.00
_cell.angle_gamma   90.00
#
_symmetry.space_group_name_H-M   'P 1'
#
loop_
_entity.id
_entity.type
_entity.pdbx_description
1 polymer ?
#
loop_
_entity_poly.entity_id
_entity_poly.type
_entity_poly.pdbx_seq_one_letter_code
_entity_poly.pdbx_strand_id
1 'polypeptide(L)'
;TKILVSTKNNIISNKLKKLKYLTNTPIEITDSSRQYKKTIYNLKYKKCSLQSFTVEIEADGGIPIKRLVDGSDIIPNISSIMGVQCFCKKFDINQIYLSK
;
A
#
# COMPACT_ATOMS: atom_id res chain seq x y z
N THR A 1 8.48 -1.14 6.08
CA THR A 1 8.53 -0.49 4.75
C THR A 1 7.64 0.73 4.74
N LYS A 2 8.17 1.83 4.28
CA LYS A 2 7.43 3.07 4.10
C LYS A 2 7.32 3.38 2.62
N ILE A 3 6.10 3.67 2.17
CA ILE A 3 5.78 3.80 0.76
C ILE A 3 5.20 5.18 0.49
N LEU A 4 5.64 5.84 -0.56
CA LEU A 4 4.98 7.04 -1.07
C LEU A 4 4.09 6.64 -2.23
N VAL A 5 2.80 6.90 -2.09
CA VAL A 5 1.78 6.52 -3.07
C VAL A 5 1.20 7.78 -3.70
N SER A 6 1.06 7.77 -5.02
CA SER A 6 0.31 8.81 -5.73
C SER A 6 -0.97 8.22 -6.30
N THR A 7 -1.98 9.06 -6.46
CA THR A 7 -3.28 8.63 -6.98
C THR A 7 -3.59 9.36 -8.28
N LYS A 8 -4.36 8.70 -9.13
CA LYS A 8 -4.78 9.29 -10.41
C LYS A 8 -5.74 10.46 -10.20
N ASN A 9 -6.59 10.35 -9.16
CA ASN A 9 -7.58 11.37 -8.82
C ASN A 9 -7.38 11.81 -7.38
N ASN A 10 -8.09 12.87 -6.96
CA ASN A 10 -7.97 13.37 -5.60
C ASN A 10 -8.36 12.31 -4.58
N ILE A 11 -7.64 12.29 -3.48
CA ILE A 11 -7.84 11.34 -2.38
C ILE A 11 -9.14 11.69 -1.66
N ILE A 12 -9.96 10.67 -1.40
CA ILE A 12 -11.13 10.78 -0.56
C ILE A 12 -10.73 10.35 0.84
N SER A 13 -10.79 11.27 1.80
CA SER A 13 -10.29 11.03 3.17
C SER A 13 -10.91 9.81 3.83
N ASN A 14 -12.18 9.56 3.62
CA ASN A 14 -12.86 8.40 4.18
C ASN A 14 -12.25 7.08 3.67
N LYS A 15 -11.72 7.08 2.46
CA LYS A 15 -11.09 5.89 1.90
C LYS A 15 -9.74 5.61 2.54
N LEU A 16 -9.00 6.66 2.92
CA LEU A 16 -7.74 6.47 3.62
C LEU A 16 -7.92 5.67 4.91
N LYS A 17 -8.98 5.97 5.65
CA LYS A 17 -9.27 5.25 6.89
C LYS A 17 -9.47 3.76 6.65
N LYS A 18 -9.99 3.39 5.48
CA LYS A 18 -10.25 2.00 5.13
C LYS A 18 -8.97 1.20 4.87
N LEU A 19 -7.83 1.86 4.68
CA LEU A 19 -6.57 1.15 4.56
C LEU A 19 -6.27 0.28 5.77
N LYS A 20 -6.79 0.63 6.94
CA LYS A 20 -6.64 -0.18 8.14
C LYS A 20 -7.24 -1.58 7.98
N TYR A 21 -8.17 -1.77 7.07
CA TYR A 21 -8.76 -3.08 6.82
C TYR A 21 -7.76 -4.08 6.26
N LEU A 22 -6.62 -3.61 5.74
CA LEU A 22 -5.56 -4.50 5.30
C LEU A 22 -4.84 -5.17 6.46
N THR A 23 -4.93 -4.58 7.67
CA THR A 23 -4.25 -5.10 8.85
C THR A 23 -4.89 -6.41 9.31
N ASN A 24 -4.06 -7.42 9.52
CA ASN A 24 -4.49 -8.76 9.96
C ASN A 24 -5.46 -9.46 9.00
N THR A 25 -5.52 -8.98 7.76
CA THR A 25 -6.32 -9.62 6.72
C THR A 25 -5.38 -10.39 5.81
N PRO A 26 -5.63 -11.69 5.55
CA PRO A 26 -4.79 -12.43 4.61
C PRO A 26 -4.84 -11.80 3.23
N ILE A 27 -3.68 -11.49 2.68
CA ILE A 27 -3.57 -10.90 1.36
C ILE A 27 -3.16 -11.99 0.39
N GLU A 28 -4.02 -12.26 -0.59
CA GLU A 28 -3.79 -13.30 -1.57
C GLU A 28 -2.97 -12.74 -2.73
N ILE A 29 -1.88 -13.42 -3.03
CA ILE A 29 -0.94 -13.01 -4.05
C ILE A 29 -0.83 -14.14 -5.07
N THR A 30 -1.04 -13.80 -6.34
CA THR A 30 -0.88 -14.73 -7.45
C THR A 30 0.38 -14.37 -8.22
N ASP A 31 1.29 -15.33 -8.35
CA ASP A 31 2.57 -15.11 -9.00
C ASP A 31 2.89 -16.31 -9.89
N SER A 32 2.85 -16.09 -11.21
CA SER A 32 3.02 -17.15 -12.22
C SER A 32 2.07 -18.31 -11.95
N SER A 33 2.60 -19.46 -11.53
CA SER A 33 1.80 -20.65 -11.23
C SER A 33 1.55 -20.83 -9.74
N ARG A 34 1.95 -19.87 -8.90
CA ARG A 34 1.85 -19.99 -7.45
C ARG A 34 0.83 -19.00 -6.89
N GLN A 35 0.13 -19.46 -5.85
CA GLN A 35 -0.70 -18.59 -5.03
C GLN A 35 -0.22 -18.72 -3.59
N TYR A 36 -0.10 -17.60 -2.90
CA TYR A 36 0.30 -17.61 -1.50
C TYR A 36 -0.34 -16.43 -0.78
N LYS A 37 -0.27 -16.46 0.54
CA LYS A 37 -0.88 -15.43 1.38
C LYS A 37 0.18 -14.81 2.27
N LYS A 38 0.05 -13.49 2.47
CA LYS A 38 0.89 -12.74 3.39
C LYS A 38 -0.01 -11.89 4.27
N THR A 39 0.52 -11.50 5.43
CA THR A 39 -0.26 -10.72 6.40
C THR A 39 0.45 -9.41 6.69
N ILE A 40 -0.32 -8.34 6.73
CA ILE A 40 0.14 -7.04 7.21
C ILE A 40 -0.25 -6.96 8.68
N TYR A 41 0.73 -6.78 9.57
CA TYR A 41 0.48 -6.75 11.00
C TYR A 41 0.19 -5.37 11.52
N ASN A 42 0.75 -4.34 10.90
CA ASN A 42 0.53 -2.96 11.29
C ASN A 42 0.60 -2.07 10.07
N LEU A 43 -0.24 -1.04 10.05
CA LEU A 43 -0.30 -0.10 8.93
C LEU A 43 -0.59 1.29 9.46
N LYS A 44 0.25 2.26 9.05
CA LYS A 44 0.04 3.67 9.35
C LYS A 44 0.01 4.42 8.02
N TYR A 45 -0.77 5.49 7.98
CA TYR A 45 -0.88 6.29 6.77
C TYR A 45 -0.89 7.77 7.11
N LYS A 46 -0.47 8.60 6.14
CA LYS A 46 -0.50 10.06 6.29
C LYS A 46 -0.72 10.68 4.92
N LYS A 47 -1.72 11.53 4.81
CA LYS A 47 -1.99 12.28 3.58
C LYS A 47 -0.91 13.35 3.41
N CYS A 48 -0.32 13.43 2.23
CA CYS A 48 0.72 14.40 1.91
C CYS A 48 0.20 15.54 1.03
N SER A 49 -0.68 15.23 0.07
CA SER A 49 -1.28 16.21 -0.82
C SER A 49 -2.62 15.68 -1.30
N LEU A 50 -3.26 16.40 -2.24
CA LEU A 50 -4.54 15.95 -2.79
C LEU A 50 -4.43 14.61 -3.50
N GLN A 51 -3.26 14.27 -4.02
CA GLN A 51 -3.07 13.06 -4.81
C GLN A 51 -1.87 12.24 -4.35
N SER A 52 -1.45 12.39 -3.08
CA SER A 52 -0.38 11.57 -2.55
C SER A 52 -0.54 11.32 -1.06
N PHE A 53 -0.07 10.16 -0.61
CA PHE A 53 -0.05 9.81 0.79
C PHE A 53 1.07 8.81 1.04
N THR A 54 1.49 8.71 2.30
CA THR A 54 2.46 7.71 2.70
C THR A 54 1.77 6.59 3.47
N VAL A 55 2.30 5.39 3.32
CA VAL A 55 1.85 4.21 4.07
C VAL A 55 3.06 3.53 4.64
N GLU A 56 3.02 3.27 5.95
CA GLU A 56 4.07 2.52 6.63
C GLU A 56 3.51 1.17 7.03
N ILE A 57 4.17 0.10 6.61
CA ILE A 57 3.67 -1.26 6.75
C ILE A 57 4.67 -2.13 7.50
N GLU A 58 4.17 -2.89 8.48
CA GLU A 58 4.88 -4.02 9.06
C GLU A 58 4.16 -5.28 8.61
N ALA A 59 4.86 -6.17 7.92
CA ALA A 59 4.22 -7.31 7.26
C ALA A 59 5.19 -8.48 7.12
N ASP A 60 4.65 -9.62 6.73
CA ASP A 60 5.46 -10.77 6.34
C ASP A 60 6.42 -10.38 5.24
N GLY A 61 7.62 -10.94 5.26
CA GLY A 61 8.60 -10.71 4.21
C GLY A 61 8.12 -11.22 2.86
N GLY A 62 8.53 -10.54 1.80
CA GLY A 62 8.23 -10.99 0.44
C GLY A 62 6.93 -10.47 -0.16
N ILE A 63 6.25 -9.52 0.50
CA ILE A 63 5.10 -8.88 -0.13
C ILE A 63 5.61 -7.99 -1.28
N PRO A 64 5.09 -8.19 -2.51
CA PRO A 64 5.47 -7.31 -3.63
C PRO A 64 4.79 -5.96 -3.50
N ILE A 65 5.55 -4.98 -3.02
CA ILE A 65 5.02 -3.67 -2.62
C ILE A 65 4.33 -2.93 -3.77
N LYS A 66 4.96 -2.86 -4.93
CA LYS A 66 4.37 -2.15 -6.07
C LYS A 66 3.03 -2.73 -6.47
N ARG A 67 2.94 -4.06 -6.48
CA ARG A 67 1.70 -4.76 -6.84
C ARG A 67 0.63 -4.59 -5.79
N LEU A 68 1.02 -4.52 -4.52
CA LEU A 68 0.08 -4.23 -3.43
C LEU A 68 -0.56 -2.86 -3.63
N VAL A 69 0.20 -1.89 -4.12
CA VAL A 69 -0.30 -0.53 -4.36
C VAL A 69 -1.18 -0.49 -5.61
N ASP A 70 -0.70 -1.00 -6.74
CA ASP A 70 -1.43 -0.88 -8.01
C ASP A 70 -2.51 -1.94 -8.22
N GLY A 71 -2.46 -3.02 -7.47
CA GLY A 71 -3.51 -4.04 -7.50
C GLY A 71 -3.28 -5.20 -8.45
N SER A 72 -2.08 -5.33 -9.02
CA SER A 72 -1.79 -6.42 -9.96
C SER A 72 -1.69 -7.77 -9.25
N ASP A 73 -2.69 -8.63 -9.46
CA ASP A 73 -2.72 -10.00 -8.94
C ASP A 73 -2.64 -10.12 -7.41
N ILE A 74 -3.11 -9.09 -6.71
CA ILE A 74 -3.15 -9.07 -5.25
C ILE A 74 -4.53 -8.64 -4.77
N ILE A 75 -5.10 -9.39 -3.84
CA ILE A 75 -6.42 -9.12 -3.27
C ILE A 75 -6.35 -9.32 -1.76
N PRO A 76 -6.76 -8.35 -0.94
CA PRO A 76 -7.09 -6.97 -1.27
C PRO A 76 -5.84 -6.13 -1.57
N ASN A 77 -6.04 -4.95 -2.15
CA ASN A 77 -4.93 -4.06 -2.50
C ASN A 77 -5.31 -2.60 -2.23
N ILE A 78 -4.30 -1.73 -2.28
CA ILE A 78 -4.48 -0.32 -1.94
C ILE A 78 -5.38 0.41 -2.94
N SER A 79 -5.18 0.20 -4.24
CA SER A 79 -6.02 0.84 -5.27
C SER A 79 -7.49 0.49 -5.11
N SER A 80 -7.78 -0.78 -4.82
CA SER A 80 -9.16 -1.24 -4.62
C SER A 80 -9.80 -0.56 -3.42
N ILE A 81 -9.08 -0.43 -2.32
CA ILE A 81 -9.60 0.19 -1.11
C ILE A 81 -9.80 1.68 -1.32
N MET A 82 -8.85 2.34 -1.98
CA MET A 82 -8.94 3.78 -2.24
C MET A 82 -10.01 4.14 -3.27
N GLY A 83 -10.42 3.18 -4.10
CA GLY A 83 -11.39 3.42 -5.15
C GLY A 83 -10.86 4.25 -6.31
N VAL A 84 -9.55 4.46 -6.39
CA VAL A 84 -8.88 5.13 -7.50
C VAL A 84 -7.58 4.42 -7.79
N GLN A 85 -7.08 4.54 -9.01
CA GLN A 85 -5.80 3.96 -9.37
C GLN A 85 -4.68 4.61 -8.55
N CYS A 86 -3.90 3.77 -7.88
CA CYS A 86 -2.77 4.22 -7.07
C CYS A 86 -1.46 3.72 -7.67
N PHE A 87 -0.40 4.49 -7.48
CA PHE A 87 0.93 4.17 -8.01
C PHE A 87 1.95 4.27 -6.90
N CYS A 88 2.86 3.31 -6.84
CA CYS A 88 3.98 3.37 -5.91
C CYS A 88 5.05 4.31 -6.49
N LYS A 89 5.20 5.47 -5.90
CA LYS A 89 6.22 6.43 -6.33
C LYS A 89 7.58 6.08 -5.76
N LYS A 90 7.62 5.74 -4.47
CA LYS A 90 8.84 5.35 -3.77
C LYS A 90 8.50 4.40 -2.65
N PHE A 91 9.43 3.53 -2.30
CA PHE A 91 9.30 2.70 -1.11
C PHE A 91 10.62 2.74 -0.34
N ASP A 92 10.52 2.42 0.96
CA ASP A 92 11.64 2.52 1.91
C ASP A 92 12.21 3.95 1.95
N ILE A 93 11.30 4.92 2.06
CA ILE A 93 11.67 6.33 1.98
C ILE A 93 12.21 6.89 3.30
N ASN A 94 12.40 6.04 4.33
CA ASN A 94 12.94 6.49 5.61
C ASN A 94 14.30 7.16 5.46
N GLN A 95 15.08 6.69 4.51
CA GLN A 95 16.42 7.24 4.25
C GLN A 95 16.37 8.70 3.87
N ILE A 96 15.29 9.12 3.24
CA ILE A 96 15.14 10.51 2.79
C ILE A 96 15.12 11.46 3.98
N TYR A 97 14.50 11.04 5.07
CA TYR A 97 14.43 11.87 6.27
C TYR A 97 15.74 11.92 7.00
N LEU A 98 16.48 10.84 6.98
CA LEU A 98 17.74 10.75 7.67
C LEU A 98 18.85 11.57 6.99
N SER A 99 18.68 11.81 5.71
CA SER A 99 19.68 12.56 4.95
C SER A 99 19.61 14.07 5.17
N LYS A 100 18.66 14.50 5.90
CA LYS A 100 18.56 15.92 6.26
C LYS A 100 19.48 16.25 7.42
#